data_548f5acfa4fe2207988b5048014663dc
#
_entry.id   548f5acfa4fe2207988b5048014663dc
#
_cell.length_a   1.000
_cell.length_b   1.000
_cell.length_c   1.000
_cell.angle_alpha   90.00
_cell.angle_beta   90.00
_cell.angle_gamma   90.00
#
_symmetry.space_group_name_H-M   'P 1'
#
loop_
_entity.id
_entity.type
_entity.pdbx_description
1 polymer ?
#
loop_
_entity_poly.entity_id
_entity_poly.type
_entity_poly.pdbx_seq_one_letter_code
_entity_poly.pdbx_strand_id
1 'polypeptide(L)'
;MRFGPIVSSQPRYNMIFTQEDETLKFCNTNEIGVIPHSVLSKGLLGGKYKPGHTFASDDERRLFNFFRGPLFEAIYEVTEKLKAWAEDRDRDLIQLAVAWVIANPAVTSAIVGMKSVTQVENVAKAATWKLTDSDLSDIKNIIGDLSPLWIKDQVS
;
A
#
# COMPACT_ATOMS: atom_id res chain seq x y z
N MET A 1 5.22 -10.78 -35.42
CA MET A 1 5.09 -9.40 -34.92
C MET A 1 6.17 -9.18 -33.86
N ARG A 2 7.07 -8.22 -34.02
CA ARG A 2 8.01 -7.83 -32.95
C ARG A 2 7.32 -6.72 -32.14
N PHE A 3 7.02 -6.98 -30.88
CA PHE A 3 6.58 -5.94 -29.95
C PHE A 3 7.80 -5.07 -29.58
N GLY A 4 7.58 -3.76 -29.38
CA GLY A 4 8.61 -2.88 -28.83
C GLY A 4 8.97 -3.25 -27.38
N PRO A 5 10.08 -2.72 -26.84
CA PRO A 5 10.46 -2.96 -25.46
C PRO A 5 9.42 -2.36 -24.50
N ILE A 6 9.12 -3.08 -23.42
CA ILE A 6 8.35 -2.55 -22.29
C ILE A 6 9.30 -1.64 -21.49
N VAL A 7 8.92 -0.39 -21.31
CA VAL A 7 9.75 0.60 -20.59
C VAL A 7 9.28 0.85 -19.16
N SER A 8 8.00 0.57 -18.86
CA SER A 8 7.47 0.69 -17.51
C SER A 8 6.31 -0.27 -17.24
N SER A 9 6.12 -0.62 -15.97
CA SER A 9 5.00 -1.39 -15.44
C SER A 9 4.30 -0.59 -14.33
N GLN A 10 2.96 -0.72 -14.25
CA GLN A 10 2.16 -0.02 -13.26
C GLN A 10 1.32 -1.02 -12.44
N PRO A 11 1.93 -1.82 -11.56
CA PRO A 11 1.24 -2.79 -10.73
C PRO A 11 0.51 -2.13 -9.56
N ARG A 12 -0.47 -2.84 -8.98
CA ARG A 12 -1.00 -2.52 -7.66
C ARG A 12 -0.01 -2.99 -6.60
N TYR A 13 0.59 -2.08 -5.86
CA TYR A 13 1.55 -2.43 -4.82
C TYR A 13 1.44 -1.52 -3.61
N ASN A 14 1.30 -2.09 -2.43
CA ASN A 14 1.26 -1.39 -1.15
C ASN A 14 1.46 -2.38 0.00
N MET A 15 1.55 -1.88 1.23
CA MET A 15 1.85 -2.68 2.43
C MET A 15 0.87 -3.84 2.69
N ILE A 16 -0.37 -3.74 2.20
CA ILE A 16 -1.41 -4.77 2.38
C ILE A 16 -1.42 -5.76 1.19
N PHE A 17 -1.05 -5.30 -0.01
CA PHE A 17 -1.07 -6.07 -1.25
C PHE A 17 0.34 -6.18 -1.82
N THR A 18 1.03 -7.28 -1.51
CA THR A 18 2.42 -7.55 -1.89
C THR A 18 2.55 -8.67 -2.94
N GLN A 19 1.43 -9.11 -3.54
CA GLN A 19 1.41 -10.24 -4.48
C GLN A 19 2.22 -10.00 -5.76
N GLU A 20 2.61 -8.75 -6.03
CA GLU A 20 3.38 -8.35 -7.20
C GLU A 20 4.91 -8.42 -7.01
N ASP A 21 5.39 -8.96 -5.89
CA ASP A 21 6.83 -9.00 -5.59
C ASP A 21 7.66 -9.66 -6.70
N GLU A 22 7.16 -10.73 -7.33
CA GLU A 22 7.84 -11.38 -8.47
C GLU A 22 7.84 -10.50 -9.72
N THR A 23 6.75 -9.77 -9.98
CA THR A 23 6.68 -8.79 -11.06
C THR A 23 7.70 -7.65 -10.83
N LEU A 24 7.80 -7.17 -9.60
CA LEU A 24 8.77 -6.13 -9.25
C LEU A 24 10.22 -6.62 -9.42
N LYS A 25 10.53 -7.82 -8.97
CA LYS A 25 11.85 -8.44 -9.18
C LYS A 25 12.19 -8.57 -10.66
N PHE A 26 11.24 -9.07 -11.46
CA PHE A 26 11.41 -9.17 -12.91
C PHE A 26 11.69 -7.80 -13.53
N CYS A 27 10.91 -6.78 -13.19
CA CYS A 27 11.09 -5.42 -13.69
C CYS A 27 12.48 -4.87 -13.34
N ASN A 28 12.92 -5.05 -12.09
CA ASN A 28 14.23 -4.59 -11.64
C ASN A 28 15.37 -5.28 -12.39
N THR A 29 15.28 -6.59 -12.62
CA THR A 29 16.29 -7.35 -13.36
C THR A 29 16.37 -6.95 -14.83
N ASN A 30 15.27 -6.50 -15.43
CA ASN A 30 15.16 -6.17 -16.85
C ASN A 30 15.16 -4.66 -17.11
N GLU A 31 15.52 -3.84 -16.13
CA GLU A 31 15.57 -2.37 -16.23
C GLU A 31 14.25 -1.73 -16.67
N ILE A 32 13.11 -2.36 -16.28
CA ILE A 32 11.77 -1.84 -16.53
C ILE A 32 11.36 -0.96 -15.34
N GLY A 33 11.03 0.30 -15.60
CA GLY A 33 10.55 1.22 -14.56
C GLY A 33 9.27 0.73 -13.89
N VAL A 34 9.18 0.81 -12.56
CA VAL A 34 7.97 0.43 -11.82
C VAL A 34 7.33 1.67 -11.22
N ILE A 35 6.05 1.89 -11.54
CA ILE A 35 5.27 3.07 -11.11
C ILE A 35 3.98 2.56 -10.43
N PRO A 36 4.03 2.04 -9.20
CA PRO A 36 2.88 1.39 -8.57
C PRO A 36 1.74 2.36 -8.30
N HIS A 37 0.52 1.85 -8.46
CA HIS A 37 -0.72 2.53 -8.09
C HIS A 37 -1.33 1.94 -6.82
N SER A 38 -2.42 2.55 -6.32
CA SER A 38 -3.15 2.14 -5.11
C SER A 38 -2.26 2.07 -3.85
N VAL A 39 -1.25 2.93 -3.76
CA VAL A 39 -0.29 3.00 -2.65
C VAL A 39 -0.98 3.10 -1.29
N LEU A 40 -2.08 3.86 -1.19
CA LEU A 40 -2.88 3.99 0.02
C LEU A 40 -4.06 3.00 0.09
N SER A 41 -4.10 1.98 -0.78
CA SER A 41 -5.15 0.96 -0.80
C SER A 41 -6.57 1.54 -0.72
N LYS A 42 -6.91 2.45 -1.67
CA LYS A 42 -8.20 3.18 -1.70
C LYS A 42 -8.54 3.91 -0.39
N GLY A 43 -7.53 4.24 0.42
CA GLY A 43 -7.64 4.98 1.68
C GLY A 43 -7.65 4.11 2.95
N LEU A 44 -7.51 2.78 2.86
CA LEU A 44 -7.28 1.92 4.03
C LEU A 44 -6.05 2.39 4.81
N LEU A 45 -4.92 2.56 4.12
CA LEU A 45 -3.67 3.06 4.68
C LEU A 45 -3.68 4.58 4.95
N GLY A 46 -4.84 5.21 4.86
CA GLY A 46 -5.10 6.56 5.35
C GLY A 46 -5.61 6.61 6.79
N GLY A 47 -5.87 5.46 7.42
CA GLY A 47 -6.29 5.34 8.81
C GLY A 47 -7.69 5.91 9.13
N LYS A 48 -8.55 6.14 8.11
CA LYS A 48 -9.85 6.79 8.29
C LYS A 48 -11.01 5.81 8.53
N TYR A 49 -10.88 4.57 8.05
CA TYR A 49 -11.96 3.60 8.03
C TYR A 49 -11.82 2.61 9.18
N LYS A 50 -12.94 2.37 9.87
CA LYS A 50 -13.05 1.41 10.97
C LYS A 50 -14.04 0.32 10.61
N PRO A 51 -13.99 -0.86 11.21
CA PRO A 51 -15.02 -1.89 11.09
C PRO A 51 -16.41 -1.29 11.33
N GLY A 52 -17.38 -1.68 10.49
CA GLY A 52 -18.72 -1.08 10.51
C GLY A 52 -18.88 0.21 9.70
N HIS A 53 -17.81 0.73 9.08
CA HIS A 53 -17.93 1.89 8.18
C HIS A 53 -18.78 1.54 6.94
N THR A 54 -19.71 2.42 6.60
CA THR A 54 -20.56 2.30 5.41
C THR A 54 -20.22 3.39 4.41
N PHE A 55 -20.09 3.00 3.14
CA PHE A 55 -19.87 3.93 2.04
C PHE A 55 -21.20 4.36 1.42
N ALA A 56 -21.26 5.55 0.85
CA ALA A 56 -22.39 6.03 0.07
C ALA A 56 -22.69 5.07 -1.11
N SER A 57 -23.94 5.08 -1.60
CA SER A 57 -24.39 4.15 -2.64
C SER A 57 -23.67 4.31 -3.97
N ASP A 58 -23.14 5.49 -4.26
CA ASP A 58 -22.34 5.86 -5.42
C ASP A 58 -20.83 5.69 -5.23
N ASP A 59 -20.39 5.30 -4.03
CA ASP A 59 -18.97 5.07 -3.73
C ASP A 59 -18.55 3.65 -4.14
N GLU A 60 -17.61 3.55 -5.09
CA GLU A 60 -17.11 2.26 -5.59
C GLU A 60 -16.50 1.37 -4.49
N ARG A 61 -16.01 1.98 -3.37
CA ARG A 61 -15.35 1.25 -2.29
C ARG A 61 -16.27 0.24 -1.62
N ARG A 62 -17.57 0.45 -1.65
CA ARG A 62 -18.58 -0.51 -1.18
C ARG A 62 -18.53 -1.87 -1.89
N LEU A 63 -17.92 -1.93 -3.09
CA LEU A 63 -17.82 -3.14 -3.90
C LEU A 63 -16.59 -3.98 -3.56
N PHE A 64 -15.63 -3.42 -2.80
CA PHE A 64 -14.40 -4.13 -2.47
C PHE A 64 -14.55 -4.90 -1.17
N ASN A 65 -14.27 -6.20 -1.23
CA ASN A 65 -14.40 -7.12 -0.09
C ASN A 65 -13.49 -6.73 1.08
N PHE A 66 -12.30 -6.17 0.80
CA PHE A 66 -11.38 -5.74 1.85
C PHE A 66 -11.85 -4.51 2.68
N PHE A 67 -13.07 -4.03 2.46
CA PHE A 67 -13.76 -3.06 3.32
C PHE A 67 -14.87 -3.69 4.16
N ARG A 68 -14.95 -5.02 4.26
CA ARG A 68 -15.99 -5.71 5.02
C ARG A 68 -15.50 -7.05 5.57
N GLY A 69 -16.24 -7.55 6.58
CA GLY A 69 -16.01 -8.86 7.16
C GLY A 69 -14.65 -9.04 7.85
N PRO A 70 -14.27 -10.30 8.11
CA PRO A 70 -13.05 -10.61 8.87
C PRO A 70 -11.76 -10.09 8.25
N LEU A 71 -11.73 -9.98 6.91
CA LEU A 71 -10.57 -9.43 6.21
C LEU A 71 -10.38 -7.94 6.54
N PHE A 72 -11.47 -7.17 6.55
CA PHE A 72 -11.39 -5.75 6.93
C PHE A 72 -10.98 -5.57 8.40
N GLU A 73 -11.49 -6.40 9.30
CA GLU A 73 -11.11 -6.39 10.72
C GLU A 73 -9.61 -6.64 10.89
N ALA A 74 -9.07 -7.66 10.23
CA ALA A 74 -7.63 -7.97 10.27
C ALA A 74 -6.78 -6.84 9.67
N ILE A 75 -7.19 -6.27 8.53
CA ILE A 75 -6.50 -5.13 7.92
C ILE A 75 -6.54 -3.92 8.86
N TYR A 76 -7.66 -3.66 9.51
CA TYR A 76 -7.81 -2.56 10.45
C TYR A 76 -6.86 -2.71 11.65
N GLU A 77 -6.78 -3.90 12.26
CA GLU A 77 -5.85 -4.16 13.37
C GLU A 77 -4.38 -3.94 12.96
N VAL A 78 -3.99 -4.43 11.78
CA VAL A 78 -2.66 -4.18 11.23
C VAL A 78 -2.42 -2.69 11.00
N THR A 79 -3.41 -2.00 10.43
CA THR A 79 -3.33 -0.56 10.13
C THR A 79 -3.16 0.27 11.41
N GLU A 80 -3.87 -0.06 12.50
CA GLU A 80 -3.71 0.64 13.79
C GLU A 80 -2.31 0.40 14.40
N LYS A 81 -1.76 -0.81 14.30
CA LYS A 81 -0.39 -1.10 14.74
C LYS A 81 0.65 -0.34 13.92
N LEU A 82 0.50 -0.30 12.60
CA LEU A 82 1.39 0.46 11.71
C LEU A 82 1.30 1.96 11.97
N LYS A 83 0.11 2.46 12.27
CA LYS A 83 -0.12 3.85 12.65
C LYS A 83 0.63 4.20 13.93
N ALA A 84 0.47 3.41 14.99
CA ALA A 84 1.20 3.61 16.24
C ALA A 84 2.72 3.55 16.03
N TRP A 85 3.20 2.59 15.23
CA TRP A 85 4.62 2.47 14.89
C TRP A 85 5.18 3.71 14.17
N ALA A 86 4.39 4.33 13.29
CA ALA A 86 4.77 5.57 12.60
C ALA A 86 4.75 6.78 13.55
N GLU A 87 3.70 6.89 14.41
CA GLU A 87 3.54 7.97 15.38
C GLU A 87 4.70 8.00 16.40
N ASP A 88 5.20 6.84 16.83
CA ASP A 88 6.41 6.74 17.69
C ASP A 88 7.68 7.33 17.03
N ARG A 89 7.63 7.62 15.73
CA ARG A 89 8.71 8.20 14.92
C ARG A 89 8.39 9.61 14.38
N ASP A 90 7.39 10.28 14.99
CA ASP A 90 6.89 11.59 14.56
C ASP A 90 6.44 11.60 13.08
N ARG A 91 5.86 10.49 12.63
CA ARG A 91 5.34 10.32 11.27
C ARG A 91 3.90 9.83 11.30
N ASP A 92 3.17 10.02 10.21
CA ASP A 92 1.84 9.43 10.06
C ASP A 92 1.83 8.18 9.16
N LEU A 93 0.72 7.47 9.20
CA LEU A 93 0.52 6.24 8.44
C LEU A 93 0.60 6.47 6.91
N ILE A 94 0.16 7.63 6.41
CA ILE A 94 0.24 7.95 4.97
C ILE A 94 1.70 8.09 4.56
N GLN A 95 2.50 8.77 5.37
CA GLN A 95 3.93 8.91 5.13
C GLN A 95 4.61 7.54 5.17
N LEU A 96 4.26 6.69 6.14
CA LEU A 96 4.78 5.33 6.24
C LEU A 96 4.45 4.51 5.00
N ALA A 97 3.18 4.52 4.57
CA ALA A 97 2.74 3.75 3.40
C ALA A 97 3.48 4.14 2.12
N VAL A 98 3.71 5.44 1.92
CA VAL A 98 4.46 5.94 0.76
C VAL A 98 5.94 5.63 0.89
N ALA A 99 6.55 5.89 2.06
CA ALA A 99 7.97 5.60 2.32
C ALA A 99 8.28 4.11 2.12
N TRP A 100 7.38 3.22 2.55
CA TRP A 100 7.54 1.78 2.38
C TRP A 100 7.53 1.37 0.90
N VAL A 101 6.62 1.92 0.09
CA VAL A 101 6.57 1.62 -1.35
C VAL A 101 7.84 2.09 -2.07
N ILE A 102 8.31 3.31 -1.80
CA ILE A 102 9.51 3.85 -2.44
C ILE A 102 10.82 3.27 -1.88
N ALA A 103 10.78 2.59 -0.74
CA ALA A 103 11.93 1.85 -0.21
C ALA A 103 12.26 0.59 -1.04
N ASN A 104 11.31 0.07 -1.83
CA ASN A 104 11.58 -1.05 -2.72
C ASN A 104 12.46 -0.57 -3.89
N PRO A 105 13.66 -1.17 -4.10
CA PRO A 105 14.61 -0.71 -5.12
C PRO A 105 14.09 -0.82 -6.57
N ALA A 106 13.07 -1.65 -6.81
CA ALA A 106 12.43 -1.77 -8.12
C ALA A 106 11.52 -0.56 -8.43
N VAL A 107 11.08 0.18 -7.41
CA VAL A 107 10.11 1.28 -7.59
C VAL A 107 10.82 2.55 -8.04
N THR A 108 10.44 3.03 -9.21
CA THR A 108 10.94 4.29 -9.78
C THR A 108 10.19 5.51 -9.24
N SER A 109 8.85 5.38 -9.10
CA SER A 109 7.97 6.45 -8.61
C SER A 109 6.67 5.85 -8.09
N ALA A 110 5.99 6.50 -7.15
CA ALA A 110 4.72 6.05 -6.60
C ALA A 110 3.57 6.96 -7.04
N ILE A 111 2.44 6.37 -7.47
CA ILE A 111 1.22 7.14 -7.81
C ILE A 111 0.33 7.23 -6.58
N VAL A 112 0.17 8.43 -6.06
CA VAL A 112 -0.66 8.71 -4.88
C VAL A 112 -1.76 9.69 -5.21
N GLY A 113 -3.02 9.31 -4.97
CA GLY A 113 -4.18 10.20 -5.13
C GLY A 113 -4.27 11.22 -3.99
N MET A 114 -4.31 12.51 -4.33
CA MET A 114 -4.39 13.61 -3.39
C MET A 114 -5.49 14.60 -3.83
N LYS A 115 -6.22 15.17 -2.86
CA LYS A 115 -7.37 16.06 -3.12
C LYS A 115 -7.23 17.44 -2.47
N SER A 116 -6.12 17.69 -1.74
CA SER A 116 -5.85 18.98 -1.10
C SER A 116 -4.36 19.26 -1.03
N VAL A 117 -3.99 20.53 -0.89
CA VAL A 117 -2.60 20.98 -0.71
C VAL A 117 -1.95 20.30 0.50
N THR A 118 -2.68 20.25 1.62
CA THR A 118 -2.20 19.58 2.85
C THR A 118 -1.84 18.10 2.61
N GLN A 119 -2.63 17.40 1.79
CA GLN A 119 -2.31 16.01 1.44
C GLN A 119 -1.05 15.90 0.57
N VAL A 120 -0.85 16.84 -0.36
CA VAL A 120 0.37 16.89 -1.19
C VAL A 120 1.60 17.12 -0.31
N GLU A 121 1.55 18.11 0.58
CA GLU A 121 2.64 18.43 1.50
C GLU A 121 2.95 17.25 2.43
N ASN A 122 1.92 16.54 2.90
CA ASN A 122 2.08 15.38 3.76
C ASN A 122 2.74 14.21 3.02
N VAL A 123 2.27 13.89 1.83
CA VAL A 123 2.86 12.82 1.00
C VAL A 123 4.30 13.17 0.60
N ALA A 124 4.61 14.43 0.29
CA ALA A 124 5.95 14.86 -0.07
C ALA A 124 6.98 14.60 1.06
N LYS A 125 6.58 14.70 2.32
CA LYS A 125 7.44 14.39 3.48
C LYS A 125 7.90 12.92 3.49
N ALA A 126 7.11 12.00 2.92
CA ALA A 126 7.48 10.59 2.83
C ALA A 126 8.76 10.37 2.01
N ALA A 127 9.01 11.19 0.98
CA ALA A 127 10.17 11.07 0.11
C ALA A 127 11.50 11.28 0.85
N THR A 128 11.49 11.97 1.99
CA THR A 128 12.67 12.20 2.84
C THR A 128 12.85 11.15 3.92
N TRP A 129 11.87 10.26 4.11
CA TRP A 129 11.94 9.23 5.13
C TRP A 129 12.58 7.95 4.57
N LYS A 130 13.83 7.71 4.93
CA LYS A 130 14.56 6.49 4.56
C LYS A 130 14.32 5.43 5.62
N LEU A 131 13.56 4.38 5.27
CA LEU A 131 13.37 3.22 6.11
C LEU A 131 14.64 2.36 6.08
N THR A 132 15.09 1.94 7.27
CA THR A 132 16.20 1.00 7.42
C THR A 132 15.74 -0.44 7.21
N ASP A 133 16.67 -1.40 7.05
CA ASP A 133 16.35 -2.83 6.98
C ASP A 133 15.65 -3.31 8.26
N SER A 134 16.01 -2.76 9.43
CA SER A 134 15.33 -3.03 10.69
C SER A 134 13.88 -2.52 10.66
N ASP A 135 13.64 -1.31 10.17
CA ASP A 135 12.29 -0.75 10.02
C ASP A 135 11.43 -1.62 9.10
N LEU A 136 11.98 -2.04 7.96
CA LEU A 136 11.30 -2.93 7.01
C LEU A 136 10.96 -4.28 7.62
N SER A 137 11.87 -4.82 8.46
CA SER A 137 11.65 -6.06 9.20
C SER A 137 10.53 -5.92 10.24
N ASP A 138 10.53 -4.84 11.02
CA ASP A 138 9.49 -4.54 12.01
C ASP A 138 8.11 -4.41 11.33
N ILE A 139 8.05 -3.64 10.24
CA ILE A 139 6.83 -3.44 9.45
C ILE A 139 6.32 -4.78 8.92
N LYS A 140 7.20 -5.62 8.38
CA LYS A 140 6.84 -6.96 7.90
C LYS A 140 6.27 -7.83 9.01
N ASN A 141 6.85 -7.79 10.21
CA ASN A 141 6.35 -8.52 11.37
C ASN A 141 4.96 -8.01 11.83
N ILE A 142 4.74 -6.69 11.77
CA ILE A 142 3.42 -6.09 12.10
C ILE A 142 2.36 -6.52 11.09
N ILE A 143 2.68 -6.51 9.80
CA ILE A 143 1.75 -6.90 8.73
C ILE A 143 1.39 -8.39 8.85
N GLY A 144 2.37 -9.24 9.16
CA GLY A 144 2.17 -10.68 9.24
C GLY A 144 1.74 -11.29 7.91
N ASP A 145 1.03 -12.40 7.96
CA ASP A 145 0.49 -13.08 6.78
C ASP A 145 -1.02 -12.92 6.68
N LEU A 146 -1.45 -12.05 5.78
CA LEU A 146 -2.86 -11.83 5.44
C LEU A 146 -3.37 -12.74 4.31
N SER A 147 -2.49 -13.52 3.67
CA SER A 147 -2.83 -14.33 2.49
C SER A 147 -3.94 -15.36 2.72
N PRO A 148 -4.06 -16.03 3.89
CA PRO A 148 -5.16 -16.96 4.13
C PRO A 148 -6.54 -16.31 4.10
N LEU A 149 -6.63 -15.04 4.48
CA LEU A 149 -7.88 -14.28 4.46
C LEU A 149 -8.28 -13.84 3.05
N TRP A 150 -7.28 -13.49 2.21
CA TRP A 150 -7.49 -13.14 0.80
C TRP A 150 -8.02 -14.32 -0.02
N ILE A 151 -7.53 -15.53 0.22
CA ILE A 151 -7.97 -16.75 -0.48
C ILE A 151 -9.42 -17.06 -0.14
N LYS A 152 -9.82 -16.95 1.14
CA LYS A 152 -11.20 -17.19 1.57
C LYS A 152 -12.19 -16.21 0.95
N ASP A 153 -11.77 -14.99 0.72
CA ASP A 153 -12.62 -13.92 0.20
C ASP A 153 -12.87 -14.01 -1.32
N GLN A 154 -12.01 -14.75 -2.06
CA GLN A 154 -12.19 -15.02 -3.48
C GLN A 154 -13.11 -16.22 -3.79
N VAL A 155 -13.44 -17.04 -2.80
CA VAL A 155 -14.20 -18.29 -2.94
C VAL A 155 -15.67 -18.15 -2.46
N SER A 156 -16.04 -17.01 -1.91
CA SER A 156 -17.40 -16.66 -1.45
C SER A 156 -18.06 -15.63 -2.35
#